data_0661da105cf33e1991f6ea04b37201f5
#
_entry.id   0661da105cf33e1991f6ea04b37201f5
#
_cell.length_a   1.000
_cell.length_b   1.000
_cell.length_c   1.000
_cell.angle_alpha   90.00
_cell.angle_beta   90.00
_cell.angle_gamma   90.00
#
_symmetry.space_group_name_H-M   'P 1'
#
loop_
_entity.id
_entity.type
_entity.pdbx_description
1 polymer ?
#
loop_
_entity_poly.entity_id
_entity_poly.type
_entity_poly.pdbx_seq_one_letter_code
_entity_poly.pdbx_strand_id
1 'polypeptide(L)'
;MNKILTFLSVLLMVFSSQAQVKGDQKKVVEVSSLTEFRTYLNQDNVHVKLKAGNYQVDDAKKIRFFEITGNNSYFDLKGARFMVDSKLFSRPDLIKSTDGNSMYCAIEISGNHVMLEGLYIETYGDTPGLQSKNKIFNIVGEHVTLKDVELRTAGSSPWGYGYLYGLGGGDVRKMNGIRVGYPAKNVKLLGCKVHMRAMGHAIFLQGSENTLIEGCEVDGLLRTTDAMLKETSGYGFDKNFYAAKGNYIEGTNVAEDGKILPGEIISLSEDGIRMYPDYNGHPTTNTTVKNCTVTQMRRGICTGLSTSGDKVIDCVVRDCVATGYNVGNADTLINCSADAKYGEAFCIAYTDAKNAKVEMNILDSRNGIANNLLAKINGTGHHVVIKTEAPEFIPEAMAIKLSVWEGYGNFDENAKMHATDITLNNQTNTEVITFNGTENVDIKSKGKVRKATDSENEVNDSNRTKR
;
A
#
# COMPACT_ATOMS: atom_id res chain seq x y z
N MET A 1 21.64 28.84 -60.09
CA MET A 1 20.90 29.81 -59.27
C MET A 1 20.42 29.09 -58.04
N ASN A 2 21.22 29.15 -56.97
CA ASN A 2 20.96 28.47 -55.69
C ASN A 2 20.08 29.38 -54.83
N LYS A 3 18.96 28.88 -54.36
CA LYS A 3 18.20 29.50 -53.27
C LYS A 3 18.43 28.71 -51.99
N ILE A 4 19.21 29.34 -51.11
CA ILE A 4 19.42 28.89 -49.73
C ILE A 4 18.16 29.29 -48.94
N LEU A 5 17.48 28.30 -48.39
CA LEU A 5 16.38 28.51 -47.44
C LEU A 5 16.98 28.51 -46.04
N THR A 6 17.03 29.66 -45.42
CA THR A 6 17.46 29.84 -44.02
C THR A 6 16.24 29.55 -43.13
N PHE A 7 16.31 28.48 -42.34
CA PHE A 7 15.34 28.20 -41.25
C PHE A 7 15.71 29.04 -40.04
N LEU A 8 14.86 29.99 -39.72
CA LEU A 8 14.94 30.82 -38.52
C LEU A 8 14.19 30.05 -37.41
N SER A 9 14.92 29.36 -36.52
CA SER A 9 14.36 28.77 -35.30
C SER A 9 14.12 29.87 -34.27
N VAL A 10 12.87 30.24 -34.07
CA VAL A 10 12.42 31.09 -32.99
C VAL A 10 12.37 30.28 -31.70
N LEU A 11 13.38 30.48 -30.86
CA LEU A 11 13.42 29.92 -29.50
C LEU A 11 12.48 30.76 -28.62
N LEU A 12 11.27 30.27 -28.39
CA LEU A 12 10.36 30.86 -27.41
C LEU A 12 10.90 30.53 -26.00
N MET A 13 11.63 31.44 -25.42
CA MET A 13 11.89 31.43 -23.97
C MET A 13 10.59 31.81 -23.26
N VAL A 14 9.90 30.83 -22.74
CA VAL A 14 8.83 31.03 -21.76
C VAL A 14 9.51 31.41 -20.45
N PHE A 15 9.68 32.71 -20.21
CA PHE A 15 9.94 33.20 -18.87
C PHE A 15 8.70 32.95 -18.04
N SER A 16 8.67 31.84 -17.28
CA SER A 16 7.77 31.73 -16.17
C SER A 16 8.15 32.79 -15.14
N SER A 17 7.42 33.91 -15.16
CA SER A 17 7.47 34.89 -14.08
C SER A 17 6.92 34.15 -12.82
N GLN A 18 7.82 33.55 -12.03
CA GLN A 18 7.52 33.27 -10.65
C GLN A 18 7.30 34.66 -10.00
N ALA A 19 6.03 35.02 -9.90
CA ALA A 19 5.63 36.08 -8.99
C ALA A 19 6.08 35.64 -7.60
N GLN A 20 7.23 36.11 -7.17
CA GLN A 20 7.66 36.08 -5.78
C GLN A 20 6.62 36.91 -5.02
N VAL A 21 5.56 36.21 -4.55
CA VAL A 21 4.72 36.75 -3.50
C VAL A 21 5.69 36.99 -2.34
N LYS A 22 6.01 38.26 -2.07
CA LYS A 22 6.59 38.68 -0.79
C LYS A 22 5.54 38.36 0.28
N GLY A 23 5.41 37.10 0.64
CA GLY A 23 4.70 36.68 1.83
C GLY A 23 5.50 37.21 3.01
N ASP A 24 4.83 37.85 3.94
CA ASP A 24 5.35 38.12 5.26
C ASP A 24 6.09 36.89 5.74
N GLN A 25 7.39 36.97 5.95
CA GLN A 25 8.15 35.84 6.48
C GLN A 25 7.58 35.60 7.88
N LYS A 26 6.79 34.53 8.01
CA LYS A 26 6.24 34.13 9.30
C LYS A 26 7.40 34.02 10.27
N LYS A 27 7.30 34.69 11.41
CA LYS A 27 8.33 34.61 12.46
C LYS A 27 8.47 33.15 12.88
N VAL A 28 9.69 32.62 12.73
CA VAL A 28 9.99 31.25 13.19
C VAL A 28 9.97 31.25 14.71
N VAL A 29 9.19 30.35 15.26
CA VAL A 29 9.14 30.09 16.71
C VAL A 29 9.93 28.82 16.98
N GLU A 30 11.05 28.94 17.67
CA GLU A 30 11.82 27.78 18.12
C GLU A 30 11.27 27.31 19.47
N VAL A 31 11.02 25.99 19.58
CA VAL A 31 10.55 25.32 20.79
C VAL A 31 11.49 24.16 21.14
N SER A 32 11.61 23.84 22.43
CA SER A 32 12.57 22.86 22.92
C SER A 32 11.92 21.69 23.69
N SER A 33 10.61 21.71 23.84
CA SER A 33 9.86 20.67 24.56
C SER A 33 8.54 20.34 23.84
N LEU A 34 8.01 19.12 24.09
CA LEU A 34 6.69 18.74 23.60
C LEU A 34 5.56 19.58 24.23
N THR A 35 5.76 20.07 25.44
CA THR A 35 4.80 20.96 26.10
C THR A 35 4.68 22.27 25.35
N GLU A 36 5.80 22.91 25.03
CA GLU A 36 5.81 24.13 24.20
C GLU A 36 5.25 23.84 22.80
N PHE A 37 5.71 22.77 22.15
CA PHE A 37 5.26 22.38 20.82
C PHE A 37 3.72 22.25 20.74
N ARG A 38 3.09 21.62 21.75
CA ARG A 38 1.64 21.45 21.80
C ARG A 38 0.87 22.77 21.83
N THR A 39 1.46 23.87 22.32
CA THR A 39 0.77 25.17 22.38
C THR A 39 0.55 25.80 21.02
N TYR A 40 1.24 25.32 19.97
CA TYR A 40 1.15 25.86 18.62
C TYR A 40 0.31 25.01 17.66
N LEU A 41 -0.11 23.81 18.05
CA LEU A 41 -0.77 22.86 17.14
C LEU A 41 -2.14 23.35 16.65
N ASN A 42 -2.80 24.23 17.40
CA ASN A 42 -4.11 24.82 17.08
C ASN A 42 -4.04 26.28 16.62
N GLN A 43 -2.83 26.80 16.42
CA GLN A 43 -2.65 28.19 15.98
C GLN A 43 -2.50 28.26 14.47
N ASP A 44 -3.19 29.22 13.85
CA ASP A 44 -3.08 29.50 12.43
C ASP A 44 -1.81 30.31 12.12
N ASN A 45 -1.30 30.15 10.91
CA ASN A 45 -0.22 30.97 10.37
C ASN A 45 1.09 30.90 11.16
N VAL A 46 1.40 29.79 11.79
CA VAL A 46 2.65 29.60 12.54
C VAL A 46 3.74 28.92 11.70
N HIS A 47 4.98 29.25 12.03
CA HIS A 47 6.16 28.49 11.61
C HIS A 47 6.88 28.04 12.89
N VAL A 48 6.74 26.77 13.25
CA VAL A 48 7.31 26.19 14.45
C VAL A 48 8.47 25.30 14.11
N LYS A 49 9.61 25.54 14.74
CA LYS A 49 10.78 24.69 14.66
C LYS A 49 11.02 24.03 15.98
N LEU A 50 10.91 22.72 16.05
CA LEU A 50 11.26 21.92 17.23
C LEU A 50 12.76 21.61 17.21
N LYS A 51 13.44 21.90 18.31
CA LYS A 51 14.87 21.60 18.46
C LYS A 51 15.13 20.12 18.20
N ALA A 52 16.20 19.80 17.51
CA ALA A 52 16.63 18.41 17.31
C ALA A 52 16.85 17.70 18.65
N GLY A 53 16.42 16.45 18.76
CA GLY A 53 16.53 15.66 19.98
C GLY A 53 15.52 14.51 20.07
N ASN A 54 15.65 13.69 21.11
CA ASN A 54 14.72 12.61 21.41
C ASN A 54 13.64 13.09 22.37
N TYR A 55 12.40 12.89 22.00
CA TYR A 55 11.22 13.30 22.75
C TYR A 55 10.39 12.07 23.11
N GLN A 56 10.31 11.79 24.39
CA GLN A 56 9.49 10.71 24.90
C GLN A 56 8.03 11.11 24.92
N VAL A 57 7.18 10.33 24.25
CA VAL A 57 5.73 10.47 24.25
C VAL A 57 5.15 9.36 25.11
N ASP A 58 5.05 9.60 26.40
CA ASP A 58 4.58 8.66 27.43
C ASP A 58 3.28 9.09 28.10
N ASP A 59 2.77 10.27 27.74
CA ASP A 59 1.49 10.81 28.20
C ASP A 59 0.64 11.30 27.00
N ALA A 60 -0.64 11.03 27.09
CA ALA A 60 -1.65 11.53 26.18
C ALA A 60 -2.93 11.89 26.93
N LYS A 61 -3.52 13.03 26.58
CA LYS A 61 -4.78 13.51 27.17
C LYS A 61 -6.02 13.14 26.35
N LYS A 62 -5.80 12.66 25.12
CA LYS A 62 -6.84 12.28 24.15
C LYS A 62 -6.33 11.09 23.34
N ILE A 63 -7.24 10.41 22.65
CA ILE A 63 -6.92 9.32 21.71
C ILE A 63 -6.12 9.79 20.50
N ARG A 64 -6.07 11.08 20.23
CA ARG A 64 -5.18 11.77 19.29
C ARG A 64 -4.14 12.50 20.10
N PHE A 65 -2.89 12.01 20.11
CA PHE A 65 -1.87 12.50 21.05
C PHE A 65 -1.37 13.89 20.70
N PHE A 66 -1.32 14.19 19.38
CA PHE A 66 -1.05 15.52 18.83
C PHE A 66 -2.11 15.83 17.78
N GLU A 67 -2.91 16.87 18.01
CA GLU A 67 -3.93 17.34 17.08
C GLU A 67 -3.47 18.66 16.44
N ILE A 68 -3.09 18.63 15.16
CA ILE A 68 -2.72 19.81 14.38
C ILE A 68 -3.98 20.30 13.69
N THR A 69 -4.62 21.33 14.29
CA THR A 69 -5.89 21.91 13.82
C THR A 69 -5.71 23.30 13.23
N GLY A 70 -4.57 23.96 13.49
CA GLY A 70 -4.26 25.28 12.93
C GLY A 70 -3.98 25.22 11.44
N ASN A 71 -4.43 26.25 10.72
CA ASN A 71 -4.29 26.35 9.25
C ASN A 71 -3.04 27.13 8.85
N ASN A 72 -2.62 26.96 7.59
CA ASN A 72 -1.50 27.69 6.98
C ASN A 72 -0.21 27.62 7.82
N SER A 73 0.11 26.44 8.37
CA SER A 73 1.16 26.29 9.35
C SER A 73 2.27 25.37 8.85
N TYR A 74 3.50 25.67 9.25
CA TYR A 74 4.66 24.87 8.95
C TYR A 74 5.35 24.40 10.24
N PHE A 75 5.52 23.11 10.36
CA PHE A 75 6.20 22.43 11.46
C PHE A 75 7.52 21.85 10.95
N ASP A 76 8.64 22.53 11.20
CA ASP A 76 9.99 22.03 10.94
C ASP A 76 10.45 21.18 12.11
N LEU A 77 10.43 19.85 11.91
CA LEU A 77 10.76 18.84 12.91
C LEU A 77 12.05 18.10 12.56
N LYS A 78 12.89 18.67 11.72
CA LYS A 78 14.16 18.06 11.30
C LYS A 78 15.06 17.76 12.48
N GLY A 79 15.42 16.47 12.62
CA GLY A 79 16.22 15.97 13.72
C GLY A 79 15.45 15.73 15.02
N ALA A 80 14.15 16.01 15.08
CA ALA A 80 13.30 15.61 16.19
C ALA A 80 12.90 14.14 16.04
N ARG A 81 12.96 13.37 17.12
CA ARG A 81 12.61 11.95 17.19
C ARG A 81 11.56 11.75 18.29
N PHE A 82 10.37 11.35 17.89
CA PHE A 82 9.26 11.05 18.81
C PHE A 82 9.26 9.54 19.10
N MET A 83 9.43 9.20 20.38
CA MET A 83 9.38 7.83 20.88
C MET A 83 8.05 7.61 21.58
N VAL A 84 7.10 6.94 20.91
CA VAL A 84 5.71 6.79 21.37
C VAL A 84 5.52 5.42 22.01
N ASP A 85 5.15 5.38 23.27
CA ASP A 85 4.88 4.14 23.98
C ASP A 85 3.55 3.52 23.50
N SER A 86 3.57 2.26 23.07
CA SER A 86 2.39 1.54 22.59
C SER A 86 1.25 1.43 23.62
N LYS A 87 1.58 1.52 24.93
CA LYS A 87 0.55 1.55 26.00
C LYS A 87 -0.44 2.69 25.86
N LEU A 88 -0.05 3.81 25.21
CA LEU A 88 -0.97 4.94 24.98
C LEU A 88 -2.17 4.58 24.11
N PHE A 89 -2.03 3.58 23.23
CA PHE A 89 -3.11 3.05 22.40
C PHE A 89 -4.04 2.09 23.16
N SER A 90 -3.77 1.84 24.44
CA SER A 90 -4.52 0.93 25.32
C SER A 90 -5.21 1.65 26.49
N ARG A 91 -5.42 2.96 26.38
CA ARG A 91 -5.99 3.83 27.41
C ARG A 91 -7.52 3.99 27.26
N PRO A 92 -8.37 3.14 27.91
CA PRO A 92 -9.82 3.24 27.80
C PRO A 92 -10.37 4.53 28.38
N ASP A 93 -9.68 5.13 29.35
CA ASP A 93 -10.03 6.41 29.97
C ASP A 93 -9.98 7.60 29.01
N LEU A 94 -9.29 7.46 27.87
CA LEU A 94 -9.22 8.48 26.83
C LEU A 94 -10.38 8.41 25.83
N ILE A 95 -11.17 7.32 25.82
CA ILE A 95 -12.31 7.15 24.92
C ILE A 95 -13.54 7.81 25.57
N LYS A 96 -14.08 8.81 24.92
CA LYS A 96 -15.39 9.38 25.32
C LYS A 96 -16.51 8.55 24.71
N SER A 97 -17.62 8.42 25.41
CA SER A 97 -18.80 7.66 24.96
C SER A 97 -19.39 8.14 23.63
N THR A 98 -19.08 9.37 23.24
CA THR A 98 -19.51 10.00 21.97
C THR A 98 -18.56 9.77 20.80
N ASP A 99 -17.41 9.16 21.03
CA ASP A 99 -16.36 9.06 20.02
C ASP A 99 -16.63 7.96 18.95
N GLY A 100 -17.70 7.19 19.08
CA GLY A 100 -18.13 6.20 18.08
C GLY A 100 -17.01 5.24 17.64
N ASN A 101 -16.66 5.26 16.37
CA ASN A 101 -15.54 4.50 15.79
C ASN A 101 -14.18 5.18 15.95
N SER A 102 -13.99 5.96 17.02
CA SER A 102 -12.76 6.70 17.26
C SER A 102 -11.54 5.79 17.30
N MET A 103 -10.56 6.12 16.51
CA MET A 103 -9.32 5.35 16.39
C MET A 103 -8.18 6.14 17.02
N TYR A 104 -7.36 5.47 17.81
CA TYR A 104 -6.16 6.10 18.32
C TYR A 104 -5.23 6.50 17.17
N CYS A 105 -4.64 7.69 17.27
CA CYS A 105 -3.52 8.07 16.42
C CYS A 105 -2.52 8.94 17.20
N ALA A 106 -1.24 8.80 16.80
CA ALA A 106 -0.21 9.62 17.42
C ALA A 106 -0.35 11.08 16.96
N ILE A 107 -0.48 11.31 15.66
CA ILE A 107 -0.61 12.65 15.09
C ILE A 107 -1.82 12.71 14.16
N GLU A 108 -2.78 13.59 14.45
CA GLU A 108 -3.84 13.94 13.51
C GLU A 108 -3.59 15.33 12.93
N ILE A 109 -3.77 15.46 11.61
CA ILE A 109 -3.70 16.75 10.91
C ILE A 109 -5.05 17.01 10.26
N SER A 110 -5.82 17.92 10.87
CA SER A 110 -7.11 18.39 10.36
C SER A 110 -7.09 19.84 9.92
N GLY A 111 -6.02 20.59 10.24
CA GLY A 111 -5.80 21.91 9.69
C GLY A 111 -5.49 21.86 8.19
N ASN A 112 -5.88 22.91 7.46
CA ASN A 112 -5.66 23.04 6.03
C ASN A 112 -4.34 23.77 5.74
N HIS A 113 -3.70 23.46 4.61
CA HIS A 113 -2.41 24.06 4.22
C HIS A 113 -1.32 23.89 5.28
N VAL A 114 -1.25 22.69 5.85
CA VAL A 114 -0.25 22.33 6.86
C VAL A 114 0.90 21.59 6.20
N MET A 115 2.12 22.00 6.52
CA MET A 115 3.33 21.26 6.17
C MET A 115 4.03 20.77 7.43
N LEU A 116 4.38 19.48 7.48
CA LEU A 116 5.21 18.86 8.50
C LEU A 116 6.41 18.21 7.84
N GLU A 117 7.62 18.54 8.26
CA GLU A 117 8.86 18.13 7.60
C GLU A 117 9.86 17.54 8.60
N GLY A 118 10.48 16.40 8.21
CA GLY A 118 11.71 15.89 8.81
C GLY A 118 11.56 15.18 10.16
N LEU A 119 10.33 14.81 10.56
CA LEU A 119 10.10 14.08 11.80
C LEU A 119 10.50 12.59 11.66
N TYR A 120 11.27 12.07 12.63
CA TYR A 120 11.31 10.64 12.89
C TYR A 120 10.32 10.30 14.01
N ILE A 121 9.47 9.31 13.80
CA ILE A 121 8.53 8.84 14.83
C ILE A 121 8.54 7.31 14.91
N GLU A 122 8.72 6.80 16.11
CA GLU A 122 8.76 5.36 16.39
C GLU A 122 7.77 5.03 17.50
N THR A 123 6.92 4.01 17.27
CA THR A 123 6.22 3.35 18.37
C THR A 123 7.09 2.21 18.90
N TYR A 124 7.09 2.02 20.19
CA TYR A 124 7.81 0.93 20.85
C TYR A 124 6.91 0.25 21.89
N GLY A 125 7.36 -0.93 22.37
CA GLY A 125 6.57 -1.78 23.25
C GLY A 125 5.64 -2.72 22.50
N ASP A 126 5.05 -3.64 23.24
CA ASP A 126 4.20 -4.73 22.76
C ASP A 126 2.79 -4.74 23.36
N THR A 127 2.43 -3.66 24.07
CA THR A 127 1.09 -3.54 24.66
C THR A 127 0.06 -3.49 23.56
N PRO A 128 -0.91 -4.46 23.53
CA PRO A 128 -1.94 -4.47 22.50
C PRO A 128 -2.86 -3.26 22.63
N GLY A 129 -3.10 -2.56 21.53
CA GLY A 129 -4.09 -1.49 21.50
C GLY A 129 -5.50 -2.00 21.76
N LEU A 130 -6.37 -1.17 22.29
CA LEU A 130 -7.78 -1.51 22.54
C LEU A 130 -8.56 -1.73 21.24
N GLN A 131 -8.11 -1.12 20.15
CA GLN A 131 -8.77 -1.18 18.86
C GLN A 131 -7.86 -1.79 17.80
N SER A 132 -8.47 -2.39 16.79
CA SER A 132 -7.75 -3.03 15.68
C SER A 132 -7.26 -2.07 14.60
N LYS A 133 -7.49 -0.76 14.73
CA LYS A 133 -7.27 0.24 13.67
C LYS A 133 -6.42 1.43 14.12
N ASN A 134 -5.49 1.22 15.04
CA ASN A 134 -4.57 2.26 15.49
C ASN A 134 -3.64 2.70 14.35
N LYS A 135 -3.17 3.94 14.39
CA LYS A 135 -2.27 4.50 13.37
C LYS A 135 -1.33 5.56 13.92
N ILE A 136 -0.23 5.79 13.21
CA ILE A 136 0.69 6.86 13.57
C ILE A 136 0.15 8.20 13.08
N PHE A 137 -0.12 8.32 11.79
CA PHE A 137 -0.69 9.54 11.21
C PHE A 137 -2.12 9.34 10.73
N ASN A 138 -2.97 10.34 11.00
CA ASN A 138 -4.30 10.49 10.43
C ASN A 138 -4.42 11.88 9.79
N ILE A 139 -4.47 11.95 8.47
CA ILE A 139 -4.57 13.20 7.71
C ILE A 139 -5.99 13.33 7.20
N VAL A 140 -6.69 14.38 7.63
CA VAL A 140 -8.06 14.68 7.22
C VAL A 140 -8.23 16.13 6.75
N GLY A 141 -7.17 16.95 6.82
CA GLY A 141 -7.14 18.32 6.31
C GLY A 141 -6.88 18.39 4.81
N GLU A 142 -7.16 19.54 4.21
CA GLU A 142 -6.90 19.83 2.80
C GLU A 142 -5.51 20.47 2.61
N HIS A 143 -4.84 20.18 1.47
CA HIS A 143 -3.53 20.73 1.13
C HIS A 143 -2.44 20.44 2.19
N VAL A 144 -2.52 19.30 2.85
CA VAL A 144 -1.51 18.87 3.82
C VAL A 144 -0.31 18.25 3.09
N THR A 145 0.89 18.60 3.54
CA THR A 145 2.13 17.99 3.06
C THR A 145 2.89 17.35 4.21
N LEU A 146 3.14 16.04 4.13
CA LEU A 146 4.21 15.39 4.89
C LEU A 146 5.43 15.29 4.00
N LYS A 147 6.57 15.78 4.49
CA LYS A 147 7.82 15.74 3.73
C LYS A 147 8.94 15.17 4.58
N ASP A 148 9.69 14.22 4.02
CA ASP A 148 10.86 13.61 4.65
C ASP A 148 10.56 13.10 6.08
N VAL A 149 9.36 12.53 6.26
CA VAL A 149 8.93 11.93 7.53
C VAL A 149 9.31 10.45 7.51
N GLU A 150 10.02 10.02 8.54
CA GLU A 150 10.38 8.62 8.73
C GLU A 150 9.63 8.05 9.92
N LEU A 151 8.98 6.90 9.75
CA LEU A 151 8.25 6.27 10.82
C LEU A 151 8.55 4.77 10.91
N ARG A 152 8.63 4.27 12.16
CA ARG A 152 8.76 2.87 12.47
C ARG A 152 7.62 2.44 13.38
N THR A 153 6.80 1.51 12.90
CA THR A 153 5.63 1.05 13.63
C THR A 153 5.95 -0.19 14.48
N ALA A 154 5.44 -0.23 15.72
CA ALA A 154 5.39 -1.42 16.56
C ALA A 154 4.10 -1.39 17.39
N GLY A 155 3.83 -2.42 18.19
CA GLY A 155 2.68 -2.45 19.11
C GLY A 155 1.45 -3.16 18.55
N SER A 156 1.55 -3.88 17.44
CA SER A 156 0.53 -4.89 17.10
C SER A 156 0.72 -6.14 17.95
N SER A 157 -0.35 -6.80 18.33
CA SER A 157 -0.30 -8.01 19.14
C SER A 157 -1.40 -8.99 18.74
N PRO A 158 -1.08 -10.31 18.61
CA PRO A 158 0.26 -10.90 18.70
C PRO A 158 1.12 -10.50 17.50
N TRP A 159 2.41 -10.23 17.74
CA TRP A 159 3.38 -9.92 16.70
C TRP A 159 4.07 -11.17 16.17
N GLY A 160 4.42 -11.18 14.89
CA GLY A 160 5.21 -12.23 14.25
C GLY A 160 4.40 -13.23 13.44
N TYR A 161 3.08 -13.10 13.34
CA TYR A 161 2.20 -14.06 12.67
C TYR A 161 1.49 -13.46 11.44
N GLY A 162 1.70 -12.19 11.16
CA GLY A 162 1.16 -11.51 10.00
C GLY A 162 -0.34 -11.68 9.84
N TYR A 163 -0.77 -11.88 8.60
CA TYR A 163 -2.19 -12.02 8.26
C TYR A 163 -2.82 -13.35 8.70
N LEU A 164 -2.03 -14.35 9.10
CA LEU A 164 -2.59 -15.63 9.56
C LEU A 164 -3.52 -15.48 10.76
N TYR A 165 -3.33 -14.43 11.55
CA TYR A 165 -4.21 -14.08 12.66
C TYR A 165 -4.78 -12.67 12.56
N GLY A 166 -4.43 -11.89 11.56
CA GLY A 166 -4.64 -10.44 11.50
C GLY A 166 -5.67 -9.91 10.51
N LEU A 167 -6.09 -10.69 9.50
CA LEU A 167 -7.09 -10.24 8.53
C LEU A 167 -8.52 -10.38 9.06
N GLY A 168 -9.46 -9.71 8.38
CA GLY A 168 -10.89 -9.95 8.58
C GLY A 168 -11.43 -9.75 10.00
N GLY A 169 -10.77 -8.95 10.83
CA GLY A 169 -11.17 -8.78 12.22
C GLY A 169 -10.61 -9.84 13.15
N GLY A 170 -9.57 -10.56 12.70
CA GLY A 170 -8.86 -11.56 13.48
C GLY A 170 -8.31 -11.04 14.82
N ASP A 171 -7.57 -11.89 15.50
CA ASP A 171 -7.14 -11.66 16.88
C ASP A 171 -6.08 -10.54 17.03
N VAL A 172 -5.43 -10.13 15.92
CA VAL A 172 -4.35 -9.14 15.97
C VAL A 172 -4.89 -7.72 16.14
N ARG A 173 -4.40 -7.03 17.13
CA ARG A 173 -4.55 -5.57 17.25
C ARG A 173 -3.52 -4.90 16.35
N LYS A 174 -4.00 -4.11 15.38
CA LYS A 174 -3.17 -3.54 14.31
C LYS A 174 -2.58 -2.19 14.70
N MET A 175 -1.43 -1.88 14.11
CA MET A 175 -0.83 -0.55 14.11
C MET A 175 -0.50 -0.19 12.67
N ASN A 176 -1.15 0.83 12.13
CA ASN A 176 -0.93 1.31 10.77
C ASN A 176 0.03 2.52 10.76
N GLY A 177 0.64 2.78 9.62
CA GLY A 177 1.48 3.95 9.42
C GLY A 177 0.67 5.23 9.17
N ILE A 178 0.52 5.63 7.91
CA ILE A 178 -0.12 6.88 7.48
C ILE A 178 -1.49 6.61 6.86
N ARG A 179 -2.52 7.23 7.39
CA ARG A 179 -3.85 7.28 6.76
C ARG A 179 -4.10 8.67 6.17
N VAL A 180 -4.53 8.72 4.91
CA VAL A 180 -5.15 9.89 4.30
C VAL A 180 -6.63 9.58 4.11
N GLY A 181 -7.50 10.25 4.86
CA GLY A 181 -8.90 9.89 4.92
C GLY A 181 -9.85 11.08 4.73
N TYR A 182 -11.09 10.80 4.34
CA TYR A 182 -12.12 11.82 4.25
C TYR A 182 -12.12 12.75 5.47
N PRO A 183 -12.23 14.08 5.25
CA PRO A 183 -12.43 14.80 4.00
C PRO A 183 -11.16 15.32 3.32
N ALA A 184 -10.00 14.68 3.51
CA ALA A 184 -8.72 15.14 2.98
C ALA A 184 -8.72 15.30 1.44
N LYS A 185 -8.15 16.42 0.98
CA LYS A 185 -7.94 16.71 -0.46
C LYS A 185 -6.58 17.33 -0.71
N ASN A 186 -6.03 17.07 -1.90
CA ASN A 186 -4.75 17.64 -2.36
C ASN A 186 -3.60 17.38 -1.37
N VAL A 187 -3.57 16.20 -0.76
CA VAL A 187 -2.52 15.80 0.19
C VAL A 187 -1.28 15.35 -0.56
N LYS A 188 -0.12 15.68 -0.02
CA LYS A 188 1.18 15.25 -0.55
C LYS A 188 1.97 14.51 0.52
N LEU A 189 2.45 13.32 0.17
CA LEU A 189 3.43 12.55 0.95
C LEU A 189 4.71 12.51 0.11
N LEU A 190 5.75 13.21 0.53
CA LEU A 190 6.97 13.42 -0.24
C LEU A 190 8.18 12.87 0.51
N GLY A 191 8.88 11.89 -0.06
CA GLY A 191 10.10 11.32 0.52
C GLY A 191 9.90 10.64 1.87
N CYS A 192 8.69 10.21 2.19
CA CYS A 192 8.40 9.57 3.48
C CYS A 192 8.91 8.12 3.50
N LYS A 193 9.41 7.69 4.68
CA LYS A 193 9.85 6.31 4.91
C LYS A 193 8.98 5.65 5.96
N VAL A 194 8.52 4.43 5.67
CA VAL A 194 7.63 3.68 6.55
C VAL A 194 8.18 2.28 6.80
N HIS A 195 8.73 2.07 7.99
CA HIS A 195 9.24 0.78 8.43
C HIS A 195 8.16 0.04 9.22
N MET A 196 7.49 -0.91 8.56
CA MET A 196 6.42 -1.67 9.19
C MET A 196 7.01 -2.79 10.08
N ARG A 197 6.85 -2.62 11.39
CA ARG A 197 7.20 -3.62 12.41
C ARG A 197 5.95 -3.96 13.24
N ALA A 198 4.81 -3.89 12.57
CA ALA A 198 3.49 -4.18 13.11
C ALA A 198 2.59 -4.75 12.00
N MET A 199 1.58 -5.53 12.37
CA MET A 199 0.50 -5.87 11.45
C MET A 199 -0.34 -4.63 11.16
N GLY A 200 -0.47 -4.27 9.89
CA GLY A 200 -1.22 -3.11 9.40
C GLY A 200 -0.70 -2.61 8.06
N HIS A 201 -1.35 -1.60 7.52
CA HIS A 201 -0.96 -0.94 6.27
C HIS A 201 0.10 0.14 6.54
N ALA A 202 1.07 0.29 5.62
CA ALA A 202 2.06 1.35 5.76
C ALA A 202 1.47 2.73 5.40
N ILE A 203 0.92 2.86 4.20
CA ILE A 203 0.21 4.05 3.73
C ILE A 203 -1.14 3.60 3.17
N PHE A 204 -2.23 4.23 3.60
CA PHE A 204 -3.54 3.90 3.04
C PHE A 204 -4.47 5.09 2.93
N LEU A 205 -5.30 5.06 1.89
CA LEU A 205 -6.22 6.11 1.52
C LEU A 205 -7.65 5.62 1.67
N GLN A 206 -8.51 6.46 2.27
CA GLN A 206 -9.93 6.15 2.48
C GLN A 206 -10.79 7.41 2.31
N GLY A 207 -11.40 7.57 1.14
CA GLY A 207 -12.27 8.72 0.84
C GLY A 207 -11.52 10.03 0.65
N SER A 208 -10.23 9.98 0.31
CA SER A 208 -9.44 11.17 -0.02
C SER A 208 -9.46 11.45 -1.52
N GLU A 209 -9.21 12.69 -1.88
CA GLU A 209 -9.21 13.17 -3.28
C GLU A 209 -7.89 13.84 -3.62
N ASN A 210 -7.35 13.57 -4.83
CA ASN A 210 -6.14 14.19 -5.37
C ASN A 210 -4.90 14.01 -4.46
N THR A 211 -4.61 12.80 -4.04
CA THR A 211 -3.44 12.51 -3.21
C THR A 211 -2.22 12.20 -4.06
N LEU A 212 -1.10 12.84 -3.78
CA LEU A 212 0.22 12.54 -4.35
C LEU A 212 1.09 11.83 -3.32
N ILE A 213 1.63 10.67 -3.68
CA ILE A 213 2.62 9.92 -2.91
C ILE A 213 3.87 9.81 -3.80
N GLU A 214 4.94 10.52 -3.45
CA GLU A 214 6.12 10.61 -4.32
C GLU A 214 7.41 10.38 -3.54
N GLY A 215 8.29 9.53 -4.10
CA GLY A 215 9.60 9.24 -3.54
C GLY A 215 9.57 8.53 -2.18
N CYS A 216 8.46 7.86 -1.87
CA CYS A 216 8.29 7.20 -0.59
C CYS A 216 8.89 5.78 -0.60
N GLU A 217 9.42 5.35 0.54
CA GLU A 217 9.96 4.02 0.77
C GLU A 217 9.13 3.30 1.83
N VAL A 218 8.76 2.05 1.56
CA VAL A 218 8.03 1.19 2.50
C VAL A 218 8.74 -0.14 2.61
N ASP A 219 9.00 -0.60 3.82
CA ASP A 219 9.50 -1.95 4.07
C ASP A 219 8.76 -2.67 5.19
N GLY A 220 8.49 -3.95 4.96
CA GLY A 220 7.96 -4.86 5.96
C GLY A 220 9.02 -5.84 6.47
N LEU A 221 8.55 -6.98 6.96
CA LEU A 221 9.39 -8.13 7.33
C LEU A 221 8.73 -9.41 6.84
N LEU A 222 9.56 -10.34 6.41
CA LEU A 222 9.15 -11.70 6.06
C LEU A 222 9.50 -12.67 7.19
N ARG A 223 8.72 -13.75 7.29
CA ARG A 223 8.96 -14.86 8.20
C ARG A 223 8.60 -16.17 7.52
N THR A 224 9.43 -17.21 7.70
CA THR A 224 9.09 -18.55 7.23
C THR A 224 8.12 -19.22 8.20
N THR A 225 7.18 -20.00 7.68
CA THR A 225 6.30 -20.81 8.51
C THR A 225 7.06 -21.88 9.27
N ASP A 226 8.18 -22.40 8.74
CA ASP A 226 9.06 -23.32 9.46
C ASP A 226 9.62 -22.74 10.76
N ALA A 227 9.97 -21.44 10.75
CA ALA A 227 10.42 -20.76 11.97
C ALA A 227 9.28 -20.61 12.99
N MET A 228 8.06 -20.40 12.51
CA MET A 228 6.86 -20.34 13.35
C MET A 228 6.50 -21.68 13.97
N LEU A 229 6.50 -22.74 13.16
CA LEU A 229 6.14 -24.10 13.60
C LEU A 229 7.15 -24.71 14.60
N LYS A 230 8.34 -24.11 14.76
CA LYS A 230 9.33 -24.52 15.77
C LYS A 230 9.12 -23.86 17.13
N GLU A 231 8.17 -22.94 17.26
CA GLU A 231 7.87 -22.33 18.55
C GLU A 231 7.36 -23.37 19.56
N THR A 232 7.84 -23.26 20.78
CA THR A 232 7.46 -24.12 21.92
C THR A 232 6.59 -23.39 22.94
N SER A 233 6.29 -22.12 22.67
CA SER A 233 5.42 -21.25 23.47
C SER A 233 4.99 -20.06 22.62
N GLY A 234 4.01 -19.30 23.08
CA GLY A 234 3.51 -18.11 22.40
C GLY A 234 2.23 -18.37 21.60
N TYR A 235 1.73 -17.30 20.96
CA TYR A 235 0.37 -17.28 20.44
C TYR A 235 0.09 -18.36 19.40
N GLY A 236 0.98 -18.58 18.43
CA GLY A 236 0.82 -19.63 17.41
C GLY A 236 0.83 -21.04 18.02
N PHE A 237 1.74 -21.27 18.98
CA PHE A 237 1.81 -22.53 19.74
C PHE A 237 0.51 -22.78 20.54
N ASP A 238 0.03 -21.76 21.26
CA ASP A 238 -1.21 -21.85 22.06
C ASP A 238 -2.45 -22.12 21.20
N LYS A 239 -2.44 -21.70 19.95
CA LYS A 239 -3.46 -21.99 18.92
C LYS A 239 -3.19 -23.28 18.16
N ASN A 240 -2.22 -24.09 18.60
CA ASN A 240 -1.80 -25.30 17.90
C ASN A 240 -1.53 -25.09 16.40
N PHE A 241 -1.04 -23.90 16.05
CA PHE A 241 -0.72 -23.46 14.68
C PHE A 241 -1.91 -23.54 13.71
N TYR A 242 -3.13 -23.30 14.18
CA TYR A 242 -4.29 -23.04 13.33
C TYR A 242 -4.45 -21.55 13.09
N ALA A 243 -4.52 -21.14 11.84
CA ALA A 243 -4.80 -19.76 11.48
C ALA A 243 -6.21 -19.34 11.92
N ALA A 244 -6.42 -18.06 12.15
CA ALA A 244 -7.76 -17.58 12.49
C ALA A 244 -8.70 -17.72 11.30
N LYS A 245 -9.89 -18.26 11.53
CA LYS A 245 -10.90 -18.51 10.49
C LYS A 245 -11.18 -17.24 9.69
N GLY A 246 -11.16 -17.34 8.37
CA GLY A 246 -11.35 -16.22 7.46
C GLY A 246 -10.08 -15.43 7.12
N ASN A 247 -8.92 -15.79 7.69
CA ASN A 247 -7.66 -15.08 7.44
C ASN A 247 -6.77 -15.74 6.37
N TYR A 248 -7.13 -16.89 5.88
CA TYR A 248 -6.28 -17.74 5.05
C TYR A 248 -6.77 -17.90 3.62
N ILE A 249 -7.53 -16.97 3.10
CA ILE A 249 -8.21 -17.16 1.81
C ILE A 249 -7.33 -16.78 0.62
N GLU A 250 -6.30 -16.00 0.85
CA GLU A 250 -5.47 -15.49 -0.24
C GLU A 250 -4.03 -15.92 -0.11
N GLY A 251 -3.54 -16.65 -1.11
CA GLY A 251 -2.14 -17.10 -1.15
C GLY A 251 -1.85 -17.92 0.10
N THR A 252 -2.62 -18.91 0.36
CA THR A 252 -2.76 -19.49 1.67
C THR A 252 -1.64 -20.44 1.98
N ASN A 253 -0.89 -20.06 2.94
CA ASN A 253 0.08 -20.86 3.64
C ASN A 253 -0.58 -21.84 4.64
N VAL A 254 -1.79 -22.30 4.32
CA VAL A 254 -2.68 -22.99 5.26
C VAL A 254 -3.41 -24.15 4.56
N ALA A 255 -3.49 -25.29 5.21
CA ALA A 255 -4.25 -26.45 4.75
C ALA A 255 -5.78 -26.18 4.80
N GLU A 256 -6.58 -27.02 4.15
CA GLU A 256 -8.05 -26.87 4.10
C GLU A 256 -8.71 -26.83 5.49
N ASP A 257 -8.12 -27.50 6.47
CA ASP A 257 -8.58 -27.48 7.87
C ASP A 257 -8.15 -26.23 8.64
N GLY A 258 -7.33 -25.37 8.06
CA GLY A 258 -6.79 -24.16 8.68
C GLY A 258 -5.41 -24.31 9.32
N LYS A 259 -4.79 -25.49 9.25
CA LYS A 259 -3.44 -25.73 9.78
C LYS A 259 -2.38 -25.01 8.96
N ILE A 260 -1.47 -24.30 9.60
CA ILE A 260 -0.36 -23.62 8.94
C ILE A 260 0.58 -24.64 8.30
N LEU A 261 0.88 -24.48 7.03
CA LEU A 261 1.76 -25.36 6.25
C LEU A 261 3.23 -25.02 6.47
N PRO A 262 4.13 -26.02 6.52
CA PRO A 262 5.57 -25.78 6.51
C PRO A 262 6.08 -25.38 5.13
N GLY A 263 7.31 -24.84 5.06
CA GLY A 263 7.98 -24.53 3.81
C GLY A 263 7.51 -23.25 3.12
N GLU A 264 6.67 -22.47 3.76
CA GLU A 264 6.05 -21.27 3.22
C GLU A 264 6.69 -20.00 3.79
N ILE A 265 6.36 -18.86 3.18
CA ILE A 265 6.77 -17.54 3.66
C ILE A 265 5.56 -16.63 3.82
N ILE A 266 5.56 -15.81 4.87
CA ILE A 266 4.53 -14.82 5.12
C ILE A 266 5.14 -13.44 5.33
N SER A 267 4.38 -12.40 5.01
CA SER A 267 4.69 -11.05 5.47
C SER A 267 4.06 -10.80 6.84
N LEU A 268 4.81 -10.13 7.71
CA LEU A 268 4.34 -9.74 9.04
C LEU A 268 3.44 -8.49 9.03
N SER A 269 3.32 -7.83 7.86
CA SER A 269 2.50 -6.62 7.67
C SER A 269 1.50 -6.81 6.53
N GLU A 270 0.54 -5.91 6.39
CA GLU A 270 -0.46 -5.97 5.33
C GLU A 270 0.06 -5.35 4.03
N ASP A 271 -0.54 -4.25 3.59
CA ASP A 271 -0.23 -3.68 2.29
C ASP A 271 0.72 -2.46 2.42
N GLY A 272 1.58 -2.28 1.45
CA GLY A 272 2.51 -1.17 1.41
C GLY A 272 1.79 0.16 1.18
N ILE A 273 1.21 0.33 -0.01
CA ILE A 273 0.38 1.50 -0.34
C ILE A 273 -0.96 0.99 -0.83
N ARG A 274 -2.05 1.40 -0.18
CA ARG A 274 -3.39 0.89 -0.47
C ARG A 274 -4.42 1.98 -0.61
N MET A 275 -5.21 1.93 -1.67
CA MET A 275 -6.41 2.70 -1.87
C MET A 275 -7.63 1.85 -1.51
N TYR A 276 -8.50 2.36 -0.64
CA TYR A 276 -9.81 1.78 -0.38
C TYR A 276 -10.86 2.42 -1.30
N PRO A 277 -11.95 1.74 -1.65
CA PRO A 277 -12.93 2.28 -2.59
C PRO A 277 -13.58 3.55 -2.06
N ASP A 278 -13.90 3.57 -0.77
CA ASP A 278 -14.55 4.71 -0.12
C ASP A 278 -14.35 4.72 1.40
N TYR A 279 -14.84 5.78 2.02
CA TYR A 279 -15.09 5.87 3.45
C TYR A 279 -16.48 6.47 3.68
N ASN A 280 -17.43 5.65 4.15
CA ASN A 280 -18.82 6.04 4.40
C ASN A 280 -19.48 6.68 3.17
N GLY A 281 -19.29 6.09 1.98
CA GLY A 281 -19.83 6.57 0.71
C GLY A 281 -19.05 7.73 0.07
N HIS A 282 -17.92 8.16 0.66
CA HIS A 282 -17.03 9.14 0.05
C HIS A 282 -15.90 8.41 -0.69
N PRO A 283 -15.84 8.48 -2.03
CA PRO A 283 -14.91 7.70 -2.81
C PRO A 283 -13.46 8.19 -2.66
N THR A 284 -12.51 7.27 -2.77
CA THR A 284 -11.09 7.58 -2.95
C THR A 284 -10.83 7.79 -4.44
N THR A 285 -10.30 8.95 -4.83
CA THR A 285 -10.16 9.31 -6.25
C THR A 285 -8.88 10.08 -6.57
N ASN A 286 -8.42 9.94 -7.83
CA ASN A 286 -7.32 10.71 -8.40
C ASN A 286 -6.01 10.60 -7.61
N THR A 287 -5.62 9.39 -7.20
CA THR A 287 -4.36 9.16 -6.52
C THR A 287 -3.23 9.02 -7.54
N THR A 288 -2.10 9.63 -7.24
CA THR A 288 -0.86 9.40 -7.98
C THR A 288 0.22 8.89 -7.03
N VAL A 289 0.79 7.72 -7.35
CA VAL A 289 1.95 7.13 -6.68
C VAL A 289 3.12 7.16 -7.64
N LYS A 290 4.22 7.81 -7.27
CA LYS A 290 5.34 8.02 -8.18
C LYS A 290 6.68 7.84 -7.50
N ASN A 291 7.65 7.21 -8.20
CA ASN A 291 9.01 7.00 -7.69
C ASN A 291 9.06 6.36 -6.30
N CYS A 292 8.12 5.45 -5.99
CA CYS A 292 8.04 4.79 -4.70
C CYS A 292 8.62 3.38 -4.75
N THR A 293 9.18 2.95 -3.61
CA THR A 293 9.68 1.57 -3.42
C THR A 293 8.92 0.90 -2.29
N VAL A 294 8.44 -0.32 -2.54
CA VAL A 294 7.77 -1.15 -1.52
C VAL A 294 8.41 -2.52 -1.47
N THR A 295 8.76 -2.98 -0.28
CA THR A 295 9.42 -4.29 -0.10
C THR A 295 8.83 -5.08 1.07
N GLN A 296 8.80 -6.42 0.92
CA GLN A 296 8.51 -7.37 2.01
C GLN A 296 7.14 -7.16 2.69
N MET A 297 6.19 -6.63 1.97
CA MET A 297 4.81 -6.51 2.42
C MET A 297 3.96 -7.69 1.94
N ARG A 298 2.76 -7.86 2.48
CA ARG A 298 1.83 -8.84 1.92
C ARG A 298 1.49 -8.48 0.48
N ARG A 299 1.06 -7.26 0.24
CA ARG A 299 0.89 -6.69 -1.09
C ARG A 299 1.67 -5.38 -1.20
N GLY A 300 2.18 -5.09 -2.40
CA GLY A 300 2.96 -3.88 -2.64
C GLY A 300 2.10 -2.63 -2.76
N ILE A 301 1.65 -2.31 -3.98
CA ILE A 301 0.81 -1.14 -4.28
C ILE A 301 -0.55 -1.62 -4.78
N CYS A 302 -1.61 -1.26 -4.06
CA CYS A 302 -2.98 -1.72 -4.31
C CYS A 302 -3.88 -0.55 -4.67
N THR A 303 -4.15 -0.39 -5.96
CA THR A 303 -5.13 0.57 -6.51
C THR A 303 -6.48 -0.10 -6.78
N GLY A 304 -6.51 -1.43 -6.88
CA GLY A 304 -7.64 -2.22 -7.35
C GLY A 304 -8.94 -2.08 -6.57
N LEU A 305 -8.90 -1.48 -5.40
CA LEU A 305 -10.09 -1.20 -4.59
C LEU A 305 -10.56 0.26 -4.69
N SER A 306 -9.85 1.13 -5.41
CA SER A 306 -10.28 2.51 -5.62
C SER A 306 -11.44 2.60 -6.63
N THR A 307 -12.03 3.78 -6.75
CA THR A 307 -13.14 3.97 -7.67
C THR A 307 -12.72 3.97 -9.13
N SER A 308 -11.64 4.63 -9.50
CA SER A 308 -10.97 4.53 -10.81
C SER A 308 -9.90 5.60 -11.02
N GLY A 309 -9.04 5.37 -12.03
CA GLY A 309 -8.17 6.40 -12.61
C GLY A 309 -6.92 6.72 -11.78
N ASP A 310 -6.52 5.85 -10.88
CA ASP A 310 -5.27 6.01 -10.15
C ASP A 310 -4.06 5.80 -11.06
N LYS A 311 -2.97 6.50 -10.76
CA LYS A 311 -1.73 6.45 -11.53
C LYS A 311 -0.59 5.97 -10.66
N VAL A 312 0.13 4.97 -11.16
CA VAL A 312 1.37 4.47 -10.54
C VAL A 312 2.48 4.60 -11.57
N ILE A 313 3.52 5.36 -11.25
CA ILE A 313 4.56 5.76 -12.20
C ILE A 313 5.93 5.52 -11.61
N ASP A 314 6.84 4.88 -12.35
CA ASP A 314 8.23 4.67 -11.95
C ASP A 314 8.39 4.03 -10.55
N CYS A 315 7.48 3.13 -10.17
CA CYS A 315 7.50 2.48 -8.86
C CYS A 315 8.14 1.08 -8.94
N VAL A 316 8.75 0.68 -7.82
CA VAL A 316 9.42 -0.63 -7.68
C VAL A 316 8.83 -1.39 -6.50
N VAL A 317 8.40 -2.62 -6.74
CA VAL A 317 7.91 -3.53 -5.69
C VAL A 317 8.75 -4.81 -5.67
N ARG A 318 9.15 -5.26 -4.48
CA ARG A 318 9.96 -6.47 -4.31
C ARG A 318 9.51 -7.30 -3.13
N ASP A 319 9.72 -8.61 -3.28
CA ASP A 319 9.57 -9.59 -2.18
C ASP A 319 8.19 -9.52 -1.50
N CYS A 320 7.12 -9.19 -2.23
CA CYS A 320 5.76 -9.20 -1.72
C CYS A 320 5.15 -10.60 -1.83
N VAL A 321 4.43 -11.05 -0.78
CA VAL A 321 4.03 -12.47 -0.68
C VAL A 321 2.69 -12.81 -1.32
N ALA A 322 1.82 -11.84 -1.56
CA ALA A 322 0.58 -12.08 -2.28
C ALA A 322 0.62 -11.50 -3.70
N THR A 323 0.88 -10.20 -3.84
CA THR A 323 1.02 -9.56 -5.16
C THR A 323 1.88 -8.30 -5.08
N GLY A 324 2.63 -8.03 -6.12
CA GLY A 324 3.36 -6.77 -6.25
C GLY A 324 2.40 -5.59 -6.45
N TYR A 325 1.57 -5.64 -7.49
CA TYR A 325 0.57 -4.62 -7.78
C TYR A 325 -0.82 -5.25 -7.91
N ASN A 326 -1.80 -4.69 -7.19
CA ASN A 326 -3.20 -5.00 -7.41
C ASN A 326 -3.84 -3.81 -8.14
N VAL A 327 -4.31 -4.04 -9.38
CA VAL A 327 -4.72 -3.00 -10.33
C VAL A 327 -6.24 -3.05 -10.50
N GLY A 328 -6.87 -1.91 -10.54
CA GLY A 328 -8.33 -1.78 -10.65
C GLY A 328 -8.82 -1.06 -11.89
N ASN A 329 -9.99 -0.46 -11.74
CA ASN A 329 -10.76 0.12 -12.82
C ASN A 329 -10.11 1.39 -13.38
N ALA A 330 -9.79 1.40 -14.66
CA ALA A 330 -9.17 2.51 -15.39
C ALA A 330 -7.81 2.99 -14.83
N ASP A 331 -7.16 2.19 -14.00
CA ASP A 331 -5.84 2.51 -13.45
C ASP A 331 -4.76 2.47 -14.51
N THR A 332 -3.71 3.24 -14.28
CA THR A 332 -2.58 3.33 -15.20
C THR A 332 -1.27 3.09 -14.46
N LEU A 333 -0.57 2.01 -14.82
CA LEU A 333 0.78 1.72 -14.36
C LEU A 333 1.76 2.01 -15.50
N ILE A 334 2.72 2.92 -15.28
CA ILE A 334 3.71 3.32 -16.27
C ILE A 334 5.10 3.06 -15.72
N ASN A 335 5.91 2.32 -16.48
CA ASN A 335 7.30 2.02 -16.14
C ASN A 335 7.45 1.44 -14.71
N CYS A 336 6.52 0.61 -14.28
CA CYS A 336 6.53 -0.05 -12.99
C CYS A 336 7.31 -1.35 -13.05
N SER A 337 7.93 -1.72 -11.92
CA SER A 337 8.71 -2.95 -11.83
C SER A 337 8.30 -3.78 -10.62
N ALA A 338 8.23 -5.12 -10.79
CA ALA A 338 8.03 -6.06 -9.69
C ALA A 338 8.76 -7.37 -9.93
N ASP A 339 9.14 -8.05 -8.85
CA ASP A 339 9.44 -9.48 -8.90
C ASP A 339 8.19 -10.33 -8.61
N ALA A 340 8.33 -11.63 -8.88
CA ALA A 340 7.32 -12.63 -8.58
C ALA A 340 7.89 -13.79 -7.74
N LYS A 341 8.77 -13.50 -6.79
CA LYS A 341 9.43 -14.52 -5.98
C LYS A 341 8.49 -15.26 -5.06
N TYR A 342 7.53 -14.58 -4.48
CA TYR A 342 6.63 -15.14 -3.45
C TYR A 342 5.15 -15.03 -3.84
N GLY A 343 4.76 -13.96 -4.53
CA GLY A 343 3.46 -13.74 -5.11
C GLY A 343 3.56 -13.26 -6.55
N GLU A 344 2.46 -13.09 -7.24
CA GLU A 344 2.47 -12.56 -8.60
C GLU A 344 3.02 -11.13 -8.67
N ALA A 345 3.70 -10.77 -9.77
CA ALA A 345 4.20 -9.42 -9.99
C ALA A 345 3.06 -8.39 -10.02
N PHE A 346 1.95 -8.74 -10.65
CA PHE A 346 0.72 -7.95 -10.61
C PHE A 346 -0.53 -8.77 -10.87
N CYS A 347 -1.68 -8.24 -10.44
CA CYS A 347 -2.97 -8.79 -10.78
C CYS A 347 -3.97 -7.69 -11.14
N ILE A 348 -4.82 -7.98 -12.13
CA ILE A 348 -6.11 -7.34 -12.34
C ILE A 348 -7.14 -8.38 -11.89
N ALA A 349 -7.46 -8.36 -10.58
CA ALA A 349 -8.17 -9.46 -9.94
C ALA A 349 -9.69 -9.39 -10.16
N TYR A 350 -10.24 -8.19 -10.32
CA TYR A 350 -11.67 -7.94 -10.32
C TYR A 350 -12.28 -8.11 -11.71
N THR A 351 -13.39 -8.82 -11.80
CA THR A 351 -14.10 -9.02 -13.07
C THR A 351 -14.81 -7.77 -13.55
N ASP A 352 -15.15 -6.87 -12.69
CA ASP A 352 -15.74 -5.57 -13.03
C ASP A 352 -14.69 -4.49 -13.36
N ALA A 353 -13.39 -4.80 -13.24
CA ALA A 353 -12.34 -3.90 -13.67
C ALA A 353 -12.36 -3.67 -15.17
N LYS A 354 -12.20 -2.41 -15.59
CA LYS A 354 -12.26 -2.00 -17.01
C LYS A 354 -11.12 -1.06 -17.34
N ASN A 355 -10.61 -1.17 -18.58
CA ASN A 355 -9.75 -0.18 -19.21
C ASN A 355 -8.45 0.15 -18.45
N ALA A 356 -7.92 -0.79 -17.68
CA ALA A 356 -6.62 -0.62 -17.04
C ALA A 356 -5.48 -0.63 -18.09
N LYS A 357 -4.46 0.19 -17.87
CA LYS A 357 -3.25 0.24 -18.70
C LYS A 357 -2.05 -0.14 -17.82
N VAL A 358 -1.36 -1.20 -18.19
CA VAL A 358 -0.25 -1.74 -17.40
C VAL A 358 1.01 -1.86 -18.27
N GLU A 359 2.07 -1.18 -17.88
CA GLU A 359 3.41 -1.39 -18.38
C GLU A 359 4.29 -1.89 -17.21
N MET A 360 4.65 -3.18 -17.25
CA MET A 360 5.34 -3.88 -16.17
C MET A 360 6.67 -4.44 -16.63
N ASN A 361 7.73 -4.09 -15.89
CA ASN A 361 9.03 -4.71 -16.01
C ASN A 361 9.21 -5.76 -14.91
N ILE A 362 9.42 -7.02 -15.32
CA ILE A 362 9.61 -8.13 -14.38
C ILE A 362 11.07 -8.17 -13.95
N LEU A 363 11.28 -8.09 -12.65
CA LEU A 363 12.56 -8.17 -11.98
C LEU A 363 12.96 -9.64 -11.75
N ASP A 364 14.19 -9.86 -11.27
CA ASP A 364 14.69 -11.20 -10.94
C ASP A 364 13.78 -11.88 -9.89
N SER A 365 13.09 -12.91 -10.36
CA SER A 365 12.10 -13.70 -9.61
C SER A 365 12.62 -15.10 -9.24
N ARG A 366 13.92 -15.36 -9.43
CA ARG A 366 14.54 -16.65 -9.08
C ARG A 366 14.70 -16.79 -7.56
N ASN A 367 14.91 -18.02 -7.12
CA ASN A 367 15.17 -18.37 -5.71
C ASN A 367 14.04 -17.98 -4.74
N GLY A 368 12.83 -17.77 -5.26
CA GLY A 368 11.63 -17.64 -4.46
C GLY A 368 11.09 -19.00 -3.99
N ILE A 369 10.04 -18.97 -3.18
CA ILE A 369 9.22 -20.16 -2.92
C ILE A 369 8.36 -20.41 -4.16
N ALA A 370 8.08 -21.68 -4.45
CA ALA A 370 7.42 -22.12 -5.68
C ALA A 370 6.13 -21.32 -5.98
N ASN A 371 6.29 -20.24 -6.69
CA ASN A 371 5.22 -19.49 -7.29
C ASN A 371 5.20 -19.79 -8.78
N ASN A 372 4.08 -20.25 -9.30
CA ASN A 372 3.86 -20.56 -10.71
C ASN A 372 3.06 -19.50 -11.45
N LEU A 373 2.84 -18.35 -10.83
CA LEU A 373 2.04 -17.25 -11.36
C LEU A 373 2.86 -15.98 -11.48
N LEU A 374 3.04 -15.51 -12.72
CA LEU A 374 3.68 -14.22 -12.98
C LEU A 374 2.67 -13.07 -12.91
N ALA A 375 1.51 -13.27 -13.50
CA ALA A 375 0.42 -12.29 -13.52
C ALA A 375 -0.93 -12.96 -13.74
N LYS A 376 -2.00 -12.34 -13.25
CA LYS A 376 -3.39 -12.69 -13.60
C LYS A 376 -4.14 -11.47 -14.11
N ILE A 377 -4.99 -11.72 -15.11
CA ILE A 377 -5.71 -10.66 -15.80
C ILE A 377 -7.19 -11.08 -15.98
N ASN A 378 -8.09 -10.38 -15.29
CA ASN A 378 -9.53 -10.52 -15.41
C ASN A 378 -10.14 -9.17 -15.80
N GLY A 379 -11.41 -9.15 -16.22
CA GLY A 379 -12.14 -7.92 -16.55
C GLY A 379 -12.14 -7.59 -18.05
N THR A 380 -12.27 -6.32 -18.39
CA THR A 380 -12.57 -5.94 -19.79
C THR A 380 -11.75 -4.73 -20.26
N GLY A 381 -11.27 -4.78 -21.51
CA GLY A 381 -10.71 -3.61 -22.18
C GLY A 381 -9.30 -3.23 -21.72
N HIS A 382 -8.55 -4.14 -21.16
CA HIS A 382 -7.21 -3.86 -20.62
C HIS A 382 -6.15 -3.81 -21.72
N HIS A 383 -5.17 -2.93 -21.52
CA HIS A 383 -3.95 -2.88 -22.33
C HIS A 383 -2.74 -3.19 -21.45
N VAL A 384 -2.08 -4.31 -21.71
CA VAL A 384 -1.03 -4.84 -20.85
C VAL A 384 0.25 -5.11 -21.65
N VAL A 385 1.37 -4.54 -21.20
CA VAL A 385 2.72 -4.79 -21.72
C VAL A 385 3.57 -5.35 -20.59
N ILE A 386 4.14 -6.53 -20.80
CA ILE A 386 5.03 -7.19 -19.84
C ILE A 386 6.40 -7.38 -20.50
N LYS A 387 7.44 -6.88 -19.83
CA LYS A 387 8.84 -6.98 -20.30
C LYS A 387 9.76 -7.42 -19.16
N THR A 388 10.95 -7.83 -19.49
CA THR A 388 12.05 -8.14 -18.55
C THR A 388 13.38 -7.76 -19.18
N GLU A 389 14.35 -7.41 -18.37
CA GLU A 389 15.73 -7.15 -18.84
C GLU A 389 16.42 -8.42 -19.31
N ALA A 390 16.16 -9.55 -18.64
CA ALA A 390 16.74 -10.85 -18.98
C ALA A 390 15.71 -11.98 -18.83
N PRO A 391 15.54 -12.84 -19.86
CA PRO A 391 14.56 -13.94 -19.81
C PRO A 391 14.77 -14.90 -18.64
N GLU A 392 16.02 -15.13 -18.23
CA GLU A 392 16.39 -16.00 -17.11
C GLU A 392 15.96 -15.47 -15.74
N PHE A 393 15.49 -14.24 -15.64
CA PHE A 393 14.94 -13.70 -14.40
C PHE A 393 13.60 -14.32 -14.01
N ILE A 394 12.93 -14.95 -14.97
CA ILE A 394 11.62 -15.55 -14.78
C ILE A 394 11.74 -17.08 -14.84
N PRO A 395 11.44 -17.81 -13.75
CA PRO A 395 11.37 -19.27 -13.75
C PRO A 395 10.42 -19.82 -14.81
N GLU A 396 10.81 -20.92 -15.48
CA GLU A 396 10.00 -21.55 -16.55
C GLU A 396 8.61 -22.00 -16.11
N ALA A 397 8.45 -22.33 -14.82
CA ALA A 397 7.17 -22.78 -14.27
C ALA A 397 6.12 -21.66 -14.14
N MET A 398 6.52 -20.39 -14.28
CA MET A 398 5.60 -19.26 -14.18
C MET A 398 4.75 -19.10 -15.43
N ALA A 399 3.50 -18.67 -15.22
CA ALA A 399 2.56 -18.37 -16.29
C ALA A 399 1.85 -17.02 -16.08
N ILE A 400 1.42 -16.43 -17.19
CA ILE A 400 0.44 -15.34 -17.23
C ILE A 400 -0.92 -15.99 -17.48
N LYS A 401 -1.90 -15.76 -16.61
CA LYS A 401 -3.21 -16.40 -16.71
C LYS A 401 -4.32 -15.37 -16.94
N LEU A 402 -5.23 -15.66 -17.88
CA LEU A 402 -6.40 -14.84 -18.22
C LEU A 402 -7.67 -15.59 -17.83
N SER A 403 -8.64 -14.86 -17.25
CA SER A 403 -9.94 -15.41 -16.81
C SER A 403 -9.79 -16.47 -15.73
N VAL A 404 -8.93 -16.23 -14.73
CA VAL A 404 -8.65 -17.19 -13.69
C VAL A 404 -9.19 -16.74 -12.35
N TRP A 405 -9.80 -17.70 -11.62
CA TRP A 405 -10.18 -17.53 -10.24
C TRP A 405 -8.99 -17.83 -9.34
N GLU A 406 -8.63 -16.86 -8.51
CA GLU A 406 -7.62 -17.04 -7.47
C GLU A 406 -8.01 -16.30 -6.19
N GLY A 407 -9.07 -16.74 -5.60
CA GLY A 407 -9.35 -16.46 -4.21
C GLY A 407 -9.57 -15.01 -3.78
N TYR A 408 -9.17 -14.00 -4.55
CA TYR A 408 -9.24 -12.60 -4.15
C TYR A 408 -9.99 -11.73 -5.15
N GLY A 409 -10.81 -10.85 -4.63
CA GLY A 409 -11.27 -9.69 -5.37
C GLY A 409 -12.67 -9.76 -5.90
N ASN A 410 -13.34 -10.88 -5.93
CA ASN A 410 -14.76 -10.92 -6.30
C ASN A 410 -15.58 -11.55 -5.21
N PHE A 411 -16.38 -10.74 -4.54
CA PHE A 411 -17.29 -11.17 -3.47
C PHE A 411 -18.66 -11.65 -4.02
N ASP A 412 -18.87 -11.53 -5.33
CA ASP A 412 -20.04 -12.09 -5.99
C ASP A 412 -19.75 -13.55 -6.38
N GLU A 413 -20.24 -14.49 -5.60
CA GLU A 413 -20.13 -15.92 -5.86
C GLU A 413 -20.76 -16.36 -7.20
N ASN A 414 -21.61 -15.52 -7.79
CA ASN A 414 -22.23 -15.75 -9.10
C ASN A 414 -21.45 -15.11 -10.25
N ALA A 415 -20.43 -14.27 -9.98
CA ALA A 415 -19.65 -13.64 -11.03
C ALA A 415 -18.85 -14.69 -11.80
N LYS A 416 -19.09 -14.79 -13.08
CA LYS A 416 -18.27 -15.62 -13.98
C LYS A 416 -16.94 -14.92 -14.21
N MET A 417 -15.84 -15.64 -14.05
CA MET A 417 -14.53 -15.15 -14.46
C MET A 417 -14.56 -14.85 -15.96
N HIS A 418 -14.05 -13.69 -16.32
CA HIS A 418 -13.88 -13.32 -17.71
C HIS A 418 -12.67 -12.41 -17.92
N ALA A 419 -12.15 -12.46 -19.13
CA ALA A 419 -11.08 -11.61 -19.62
C ALA A 419 -11.41 -11.27 -21.08
N THR A 420 -11.98 -10.09 -21.31
CA THR A 420 -12.54 -9.74 -22.63
C THR A 420 -11.96 -8.44 -23.15
N ASP A 421 -11.85 -8.33 -24.49
CA ASP A 421 -11.36 -7.13 -25.18
C ASP A 421 -9.95 -6.69 -24.68
N ILE A 422 -9.06 -7.64 -24.43
CA ILE A 422 -7.74 -7.39 -23.86
C ILE A 422 -6.67 -7.38 -24.96
N THR A 423 -5.80 -6.40 -24.92
CA THR A 423 -4.54 -6.39 -25.67
C THR A 423 -3.40 -6.73 -24.72
N LEU A 424 -2.73 -7.88 -24.95
CA LEU A 424 -1.57 -8.34 -24.17
C LEU A 424 -0.33 -8.41 -25.04
N ASN A 425 0.69 -7.62 -24.74
CA ASN A 425 2.01 -7.70 -25.33
C ASN A 425 3.01 -8.29 -24.32
N ASN A 426 3.16 -9.61 -24.35
CA ASN A 426 4.13 -10.32 -23.52
C ASN A 426 5.48 -10.41 -24.24
N GLN A 427 6.44 -9.61 -23.81
CA GLN A 427 7.81 -9.61 -24.33
C GLN A 427 8.76 -10.54 -23.58
N THR A 428 8.23 -11.33 -22.63
CA THR A 428 8.96 -12.38 -21.90
C THR A 428 8.74 -13.74 -22.54
N ASN A 429 9.54 -14.74 -22.16
CA ASN A 429 9.36 -16.13 -22.62
C ASN A 429 8.27 -16.87 -21.81
N THR A 430 7.61 -16.21 -20.87
CA THR A 430 6.60 -16.81 -19.99
C THR A 430 5.38 -17.28 -20.78
N GLU A 431 4.88 -18.47 -20.43
CA GLU A 431 3.67 -19.03 -21.04
C GLU A 431 2.44 -18.17 -20.71
N VAL A 432 1.56 -18.01 -21.70
CA VAL A 432 0.24 -17.37 -21.52
C VAL A 432 -0.83 -18.45 -21.60
N ILE A 433 -1.66 -18.55 -20.56
CA ILE A 433 -2.74 -19.54 -20.45
C ILE A 433 -4.08 -18.80 -20.41
N THR A 434 -4.97 -19.14 -21.35
CA THR A 434 -6.33 -18.58 -21.40
C THR A 434 -7.33 -19.62 -20.90
N PHE A 435 -8.08 -19.26 -19.87
CA PHE A 435 -9.17 -20.08 -19.29
C PHE A 435 -10.50 -19.77 -19.93
N ASN A 436 -11.52 -20.58 -19.61
CA ASN A 436 -12.90 -20.34 -20.03
C ASN A 436 -13.35 -18.93 -19.59
N GLY A 437 -14.07 -18.24 -20.47
CA GLY A 437 -14.43 -16.82 -20.28
C GLY A 437 -13.40 -15.83 -20.84
N THR A 438 -12.33 -16.32 -21.50
CA THR A 438 -11.44 -15.45 -22.28
C THR A 438 -11.99 -15.28 -23.69
N GLU A 439 -12.34 -14.03 -24.07
CA GLU A 439 -12.96 -13.72 -25.36
C GLU A 439 -12.38 -12.43 -25.95
N ASN A 440 -12.32 -12.35 -27.27
CA ASN A 440 -11.87 -11.16 -28.02
C ASN A 440 -10.53 -10.57 -27.51
N VAL A 441 -9.51 -11.43 -27.38
CA VAL A 441 -8.20 -11.02 -26.87
C VAL A 441 -7.15 -11.00 -28.01
N ASP A 442 -6.38 -9.91 -28.08
CA ASP A 442 -5.22 -9.78 -28.95
C ASP A 442 -3.94 -10.06 -28.14
N ILE A 443 -3.34 -11.24 -28.34
CA ILE A 443 -2.16 -11.68 -27.61
C ILE A 443 -0.96 -11.74 -28.55
N LYS A 444 -0.03 -10.79 -28.36
CA LYS A 444 1.31 -10.85 -28.93
C LYS A 444 2.27 -11.34 -27.85
N SER A 445 2.86 -12.54 -28.00
CA SER A 445 3.70 -13.14 -26.98
C SER A 445 4.97 -13.75 -27.58
N LYS A 446 6.10 -13.58 -26.92
CA LYS A 446 7.31 -14.36 -27.19
C LYS A 446 7.23 -15.77 -26.58
N GLY A 447 6.55 -15.91 -25.44
CA GLY A 447 6.26 -17.19 -24.81
C GLY A 447 5.12 -17.92 -25.52
N LYS A 448 4.98 -19.21 -25.20
CA LYS A 448 3.90 -20.05 -25.71
C LYS A 448 2.53 -19.48 -25.29
N VAL A 449 1.55 -19.57 -26.18
CA VAL A 449 0.16 -19.24 -25.86
C VAL A 449 -0.68 -20.51 -26.01
N ARG A 450 -1.44 -20.88 -24.99
CA ARG A 450 -2.35 -22.03 -25.01
C ARG A 450 -3.66 -21.77 -24.27
N LYS A 451 -4.65 -22.57 -24.61
CA LYS A 451 -5.86 -22.69 -23.79
C LYS A 451 -5.58 -23.61 -22.60
N ALA A 452 -6.26 -23.35 -21.49
CA ALA A 452 -6.31 -24.26 -20.36
C ALA A 452 -6.95 -25.60 -20.79
N THR A 453 -6.50 -26.70 -20.20
CA THR A 453 -7.11 -28.02 -20.38
C THR A 453 -8.46 -28.07 -19.67
N ASP A 454 -9.29 -29.07 -20.00
CA ASP A 454 -10.59 -29.24 -19.33
C ASP A 454 -10.41 -29.42 -17.80
N SER A 455 -9.41 -30.18 -17.38
CA SER A 455 -9.11 -30.36 -15.95
C SER A 455 -8.64 -29.07 -15.26
N GLU A 456 -7.86 -28.21 -15.95
CA GLU A 456 -7.47 -26.90 -15.40
C GLU A 456 -8.69 -25.98 -15.26
N ASN A 457 -9.60 -25.99 -16.24
CA ASN A 457 -10.86 -25.24 -16.17
C ASN A 457 -11.76 -25.74 -15.02
N GLU A 458 -11.91 -27.08 -14.86
CA GLU A 458 -12.67 -27.65 -13.76
C GLU A 458 -12.12 -27.26 -12.39
N VAL A 459 -10.78 -27.26 -12.21
CA VAL A 459 -10.14 -26.79 -10.98
C VAL A 459 -10.42 -25.30 -10.75
N ASN A 460 -10.31 -24.47 -11.81
CA ASN A 460 -10.59 -23.06 -11.75
C ASN A 460 -12.03 -22.78 -11.30
N ASP A 461 -13.00 -23.50 -11.86
CA ASP A 461 -14.42 -23.36 -11.53
C ASP A 461 -14.72 -23.91 -10.12
N SER A 462 -14.11 -25.03 -9.71
CA SER A 462 -14.30 -25.61 -8.38
C SER A 462 -13.74 -24.76 -7.24
N ASN A 463 -12.63 -24.06 -7.47
CA ASN A 463 -12.07 -23.12 -6.50
C ASN A 463 -13.00 -21.95 -6.21
N ARG A 464 -13.90 -21.63 -7.15
CA ARG A 464 -14.95 -20.61 -6.97
C ARG A 464 -16.06 -21.06 -6.01
N THR A 465 -16.39 -22.34 -5.98
CA THR A 465 -17.54 -22.88 -5.23
C THR A 465 -17.21 -23.34 -3.82
N LYS A 466 -15.93 -23.38 -3.44
CA LYS A 466 -15.46 -23.87 -2.12
C LYS A 466 -15.44 -22.80 -1.02
N ARG A 467 -16.12 -21.66 -1.19
CA ARG A 467 -16.14 -20.55 -0.22
C ARG A 467 -17.45 -20.38 0.51
#